data_0f3d24d0f2a223e77974a41f19f7145a
#
_entry.id   0f3d24d0f2a223e77974a41f19f7145a
#
_cell.length_a   1.000
_cell.length_b   1.000
_cell.length_c   1.000
_cell.angle_alpha   90.00
_cell.angle_beta   90.00
_cell.angle_gamma   90.00
#
_symmetry.space_group_name_H-M   'P 1'
#
loop_
_entity.id
_entity.type
_entity.pdbx_description
1 polymer ?
#
loop_
_entity_poly.entity_id
_entity_poly.type
_entity_poly.pdbx_seq_one_letter_code
_entity_poly.pdbx_strand_id
1 'polypeptide(L)'
;MKLGDIKIEALKLMFVNMGDDIDIESLETYAQDEIYKSYLVNMPGAINRCFASIEEKRVLPSKSRTLQRSEALASGGFVRFDLASLISDFFDIDRIVRETSDGDYEGDCDYTTEGDTLVLDRYEEEDGVTYTVLYKPTIERITSSTDDNTEIAIPNNIAAYIPYFLKGDLYRDDEPNEASEARNWYEQAMNEIYLKKEHKTNRIKSVYSQTE
;
A
#
# COMPACT_ATOMS: atom_id res chain seq x y z
N MET A 1 -3.28 -1.67 -13.17
CA MET A 1 -4.16 -2.85 -13.35
C MET A 1 -5.58 -2.42 -13.05
N LYS A 2 -6.57 -2.79 -13.88
CA LYS A 2 -7.97 -2.43 -13.67
C LYS A 2 -8.63 -3.35 -12.63
N LEU A 3 -9.66 -2.84 -11.97
CA LEU A 3 -10.45 -3.62 -11.00
C LEU A 3 -11.05 -4.88 -11.64
N GLY A 4 -11.59 -4.75 -12.86
CA GLY A 4 -12.14 -5.86 -13.63
C GLY A 4 -11.11 -6.96 -13.91
N ASP A 5 -9.87 -6.59 -14.26
CA ASP A 5 -8.79 -7.55 -14.51
C ASP A 5 -8.50 -8.38 -13.24
N ILE A 6 -8.48 -7.73 -12.07
CA ILE A 6 -8.25 -8.41 -10.77
C ILE A 6 -9.36 -9.43 -10.50
N LYS A 7 -10.61 -9.04 -10.69
CA LYS A 7 -11.78 -9.93 -10.48
C LYS A 7 -11.73 -11.14 -11.40
N ILE A 8 -11.42 -10.91 -12.67
CA ILE A 8 -11.30 -11.95 -13.71
C ILE A 8 -10.20 -12.95 -13.37
N GLU A 9 -8.99 -12.45 -13.07
CA GLU A 9 -7.87 -13.32 -12.73
C GLU A 9 -8.15 -14.12 -11.43
N ALA A 10 -8.88 -13.55 -10.46
CA ALA A 10 -9.30 -14.27 -9.27
C ALA A 10 -10.29 -15.41 -9.61
N LEU A 11 -11.29 -15.17 -10.45
CA LEU A 11 -12.22 -16.21 -10.90
C LEU A 11 -11.49 -17.32 -11.65
N LYS A 12 -10.56 -16.98 -12.55
CA LYS A 12 -9.74 -17.98 -13.24
C LYS A 12 -8.98 -18.87 -12.26
N LEU A 13 -8.32 -18.28 -11.27
CA LEU A 13 -7.56 -19.04 -10.27
C LEU A 13 -8.46 -19.95 -9.42
N MET A 14 -9.70 -19.54 -9.15
CA MET A 14 -10.66 -20.34 -8.38
C MET A 14 -11.22 -21.52 -9.21
N PHE A 15 -11.50 -21.32 -10.48
CA PHE A 15 -12.25 -22.28 -11.31
C PHE A 15 -11.41 -22.99 -12.38
N VAL A 16 -10.07 -22.85 -12.37
CA VAL A 16 -9.15 -23.46 -13.33
C VAL A 16 -9.33 -24.98 -13.50
N ASN A 17 -9.77 -25.66 -12.45
CA ASN A 17 -9.92 -27.11 -12.47
C ASN A 17 -11.31 -27.58 -12.97
N MET A 18 -12.25 -26.68 -13.23
CA MET A 18 -13.60 -27.02 -13.67
C MET A 18 -13.71 -27.20 -15.20
N GLY A 19 -12.60 -27.04 -15.95
CA GLY A 19 -12.57 -27.26 -17.41
C GLY A 19 -13.32 -26.21 -18.23
N ASP A 20 -13.85 -25.19 -17.59
CA ASP A 20 -14.47 -24.06 -18.25
C ASP A 20 -13.35 -23.08 -18.63
N ASP A 21 -13.13 -22.93 -19.92
CA ASP A 21 -12.43 -21.75 -20.44
C ASP A 21 -13.27 -20.54 -20.06
N ILE A 22 -12.91 -19.90 -18.93
CA ILE A 22 -13.54 -18.66 -18.51
C ILE A 22 -13.17 -17.63 -19.57
N ASP A 23 -14.03 -17.49 -20.57
CA ASP A 23 -13.89 -16.49 -21.61
C ASP A 23 -14.19 -15.11 -21.01
N ILE A 24 -13.16 -14.29 -20.98
CA ILE A 24 -12.98 -13.16 -20.08
C ILE A 24 -13.66 -11.90 -20.60
N GLU A 25 -14.32 -11.95 -21.73
CA GLU A 25 -14.81 -10.74 -22.38
C GLU A 25 -15.96 -10.03 -21.64
N SER A 26 -16.63 -10.66 -20.65
CA SER A 26 -17.63 -9.93 -19.86
C SER A 26 -17.88 -10.50 -18.47
N LEU A 27 -17.43 -9.77 -17.43
CA LEU A 27 -17.89 -9.96 -16.04
C LEU A 27 -19.42 -9.93 -15.91
N GLU A 28 -20.11 -9.23 -16.80
CA GLU A 28 -21.57 -9.15 -16.85
C GLU A 28 -22.21 -10.51 -17.12
N THR A 29 -21.61 -11.34 -17.96
CA THR A 29 -22.10 -12.69 -18.24
C THR A 29 -21.97 -13.58 -17.00
N TYR A 30 -20.83 -13.52 -16.30
CA TYR A 30 -20.60 -14.29 -15.08
C TYR A 30 -21.45 -13.82 -13.89
N ALA A 31 -21.80 -12.54 -13.83
CA ALA A 31 -22.69 -12.01 -12.79
C ALA A 31 -24.12 -12.57 -12.86
N GLN A 32 -24.50 -13.22 -13.96
CA GLN A 32 -25.79 -13.88 -14.14
C GLN A 32 -25.76 -15.36 -13.73
N ASP A 33 -24.58 -15.96 -13.64
CA ASP A 33 -24.41 -17.34 -13.18
C ASP A 33 -24.38 -17.38 -11.65
N GLU A 34 -25.24 -18.21 -11.04
CA GLU A 34 -25.39 -18.31 -9.58
C GLU A 34 -24.08 -18.74 -8.89
N ILE A 35 -23.22 -19.55 -9.58
CA ILE A 35 -21.94 -20.00 -9.03
C ILE A 35 -20.99 -18.81 -8.86
N TYR A 36 -20.78 -18.02 -9.90
CA TYR A 36 -19.85 -16.91 -9.88
C TYR A 36 -20.39 -15.68 -9.15
N LYS A 37 -21.71 -15.49 -9.17
CA LYS A 37 -22.38 -14.34 -8.56
C LYS A 37 -22.08 -14.21 -7.07
N SER A 38 -22.07 -15.32 -6.34
CA SER A 38 -21.78 -15.32 -4.90
C SER A 38 -20.37 -14.79 -4.59
N TYR A 39 -19.39 -15.17 -5.42
CA TYR A 39 -18.01 -14.70 -5.30
C TYR A 39 -17.88 -13.23 -5.71
N LEU A 40 -18.48 -12.83 -6.84
CA LEU A 40 -18.44 -11.45 -7.33
C LEU A 40 -19.05 -10.45 -6.33
N VAL A 41 -20.14 -10.81 -5.67
CA VAL A 41 -20.78 -9.98 -4.64
C VAL A 41 -19.86 -9.78 -3.43
N ASN A 42 -19.05 -10.77 -3.06
CA ASN A 42 -18.16 -10.74 -1.91
C ASN A 42 -16.76 -10.15 -2.24
N MET A 43 -16.38 -10.09 -3.53
CA MET A 43 -15.07 -9.61 -3.97
C MET A 43 -14.71 -8.20 -3.49
N PRO A 44 -15.58 -7.18 -3.52
CA PRO A 44 -15.22 -5.84 -3.04
C PRO A 44 -14.74 -5.84 -1.59
N GLY A 45 -15.40 -6.61 -0.73
CA GLY A 45 -14.98 -6.78 0.67
C GLY A 45 -13.63 -7.49 0.79
N ALA A 46 -13.41 -8.55 0.02
CA ALA A 46 -12.15 -9.29 -0.01
C ALA A 46 -11.01 -8.45 -0.55
N ILE A 47 -11.22 -7.66 -1.62
CA ILE A 47 -10.23 -6.73 -2.18
C ILE A 47 -9.84 -5.69 -1.14
N ASN A 48 -10.79 -5.11 -0.40
CA ASN A 48 -10.50 -4.15 0.65
C ASN A 48 -9.69 -4.76 1.81
N ARG A 49 -9.93 -6.04 2.16
CA ARG A 49 -9.08 -6.77 3.12
C ARG A 49 -7.67 -6.99 2.58
N CYS A 50 -7.54 -7.28 1.28
CA CYS A 50 -6.24 -7.38 0.62
C CYS A 50 -5.49 -6.04 0.67
N PHE A 51 -6.17 -4.93 0.40
CA PHE A 51 -5.57 -3.59 0.46
C PHE A 51 -5.05 -3.28 1.88
N ALA A 52 -5.85 -3.58 2.91
CA ALA A 52 -5.40 -3.44 4.30
C ALA A 52 -4.14 -4.29 4.59
N SER A 53 -4.10 -5.54 4.11
CA SER A 53 -2.92 -6.41 4.24
C SER A 53 -1.68 -5.84 3.53
N ILE A 54 -1.82 -5.24 2.34
CA ILE A 54 -0.73 -4.60 1.59
C ILE A 54 -0.19 -3.38 2.35
N GLU A 55 -1.08 -2.56 2.94
CA GLU A 55 -0.72 -1.40 3.76
C GLU A 55 0.05 -1.83 5.01
N GLU A 56 -0.48 -2.78 5.79
CA GLU A 56 0.16 -3.32 7.00
C GLU A 56 1.57 -3.86 6.73
N LYS A 57 1.75 -4.53 5.59
CA LYS A 57 3.06 -5.05 5.16
C LYS A 57 4.01 -3.97 4.64
N ARG A 58 3.56 -2.73 4.51
CA ARG A 58 4.35 -1.56 4.10
C ARG A 58 5.09 -1.75 2.76
N VAL A 59 4.57 -2.60 1.87
CA VAL A 59 5.21 -2.93 0.58
C VAL A 59 5.03 -1.85 -0.49
N LEU A 60 4.08 -0.94 -0.31
CA LEU A 60 3.86 0.18 -1.23
C LEU A 60 5.09 1.11 -1.30
N PRO A 61 5.37 1.71 -2.46
CA PRO A 61 6.36 2.77 -2.57
C PRO A 61 6.01 3.93 -1.63
N SER A 62 7.03 4.51 -1.00
CA SER A 62 6.84 5.72 -0.20
C SER A 62 6.56 6.91 -1.11
N LYS A 63 5.66 7.77 -0.67
CA LYS A 63 5.45 9.11 -1.23
C LYS A 63 6.18 10.14 -0.36
N SER A 64 6.28 11.37 -0.84
CA SER A 64 6.93 12.46 -0.12
C SER A 64 6.04 13.68 -0.03
N ARG A 65 6.13 14.39 1.09
CA ARG A 65 5.49 15.69 1.30
C ARG A 65 6.43 16.61 2.06
N THR A 66 6.75 17.75 1.49
CA THR A 66 7.47 18.81 2.21
C THR A 66 6.51 19.55 3.15
N LEU A 67 6.90 19.65 4.42
CA LEU A 67 6.14 20.36 5.46
C LEU A 67 6.42 21.84 5.43
N GLN A 68 5.37 22.65 5.56
CA GLN A 68 5.49 24.11 5.67
C GLN A 68 5.31 24.50 7.14
N ARG A 69 6.14 25.42 7.63
CA ARG A 69 6.03 25.90 9.04
C ARG A 69 4.65 26.46 9.37
N SER A 70 3.99 27.08 8.39
CA SER A 70 2.64 27.61 8.51
C SER A 70 1.54 26.53 8.72
N GLU A 71 1.85 25.28 8.39
CA GLU A 71 0.94 24.11 8.60
C GLU A 71 1.09 23.50 10.00
N ALA A 72 2.10 23.95 10.78
CA ALA A 72 2.33 23.42 12.12
C ALA A 72 1.27 23.88 13.11
N LEU A 73 0.90 22.96 13.98
CA LEU A 73 0.04 23.26 15.14
C LEU A 73 0.80 24.14 16.13
N ALA A 74 0.15 25.20 16.64
CA ALA A 74 0.75 26.05 17.66
C ALA A 74 0.84 25.31 18.99
N SER A 75 2.05 24.98 19.46
CA SER A 75 2.27 24.41 20.79
C SER A 75 3.69 24.69 21.29
N GLY A 76 3.81 24.99 22.60
CA GLY A 76 5.05 25.47 23.22
C GLY A 76 6.22 24.49 23.12
N GLY A 77 7.27 24.91 22.44
CA GLY A 77 8.60 24.28 22.42
C GLY A 77 8.82 23.18 21.40
N PHE A 78 7.79 22.44 20.99
CA PHE A 78 7.84 21.41 19.95
C PHE A 78 7.03 21.85 18.72
N VAL A 79 7.44 21.39 17.55
CA VAL A 79 6.66 21.63 16.33
C VAL A 79 5.88 20.37 15.99
N ARG A 80 4.57 20.52 15.84
CA ARG A 80 3.64 19.43 15.58
C ARG A 80 2.96 19.60 14.23
N PHE A 81 2.79 18.50 13.51
CA PHE A 81 2.06 18.45 12.25
C PHE A 81 1.02 17.34 12.30
N ASP A 82 -0.23 17.65 12.06
CA ASP A 82 -1.31 16.66 11.89
C ASP A 82 -1.24 16.11 10.47
N LEU A 83 -0.56 14.97 10.30
CA LEU A 83 -0.30 14.39 8.99
C LEU A 83 -1.58 13.86 8.33
N ALA A 84 -2.55 13.37 9.10
CA ALA A 84 -3.82 12.91 8.55
C ALA A 84 -4.63 14.06 7.92
N SER A 85 -4.54 15.27 8.51
CA SER A 85 -5.18 16.46 7.94
C SER A 85 -4.42 17.02 6.73
N LEU A 86 -3.09 16.89 6.70
CA LEU A 86 -2.23 17.44 5.66
C LEU A 86 -2.10 16.53 4.44
N ILE A 87 -2.25 15.22 4.62
CA ILE A 87 -2.00 14.18 3.62
C ILE A 87 -3.20 13.23 3.57
N SER A 88 -4.04 13.37 2.54
CA SER A 88 -5.31 12.65 2.44
C SER A 88 -5.17 11.11 2.33
N ASP A 89 -4.03 10.64 1.87
CA ASP A 89 -3.70 9.22 1.73
C ASP A 89 -2.61 8.77 2.70
N PHE A 90 -2.45 9.46 3.83
CA PHE A 90 -1.48 9.10 4.85
C PHE A 90 -1.86 7.78 5.55
N PHE A 91 -0.90 6.87 5.66
CA PHE A 91 -1.01 5.64 6.44
C PHE A 91 0.01 5.60 7.58
N ASP A 92 1.30 5.78 7.26
CA ASP A 92 2.38 5.69 8.25
C ASP A 92 3.64 6.41 7.77
N ILE A 93 4.46 6.89 8.70
CA ILE A 93 5.73 7.53 8.40
C ILE A 93 6.77 6.45 8.04
N ASP A 94 7.46 6.66 6.91
CA ASP A 94 8.63 5.87 6.54
C ASP A 94 9.91 6.49 7.14
N ARG A 95 10.11 7.79 6.94
CA ARG A 95 11.17 8.59 7.56
C ARG A 95 10.93 10.09 7.38
N ILE A 96 11.66 10.91 8.13
CA ILE A 96 11.70 12.37 7.97
C ILE A 96 13.10 12.77 7.49
N VAL A 97 13.14 13.60 6.47
CA VAL A 97 14.37 14.12 5.87
C VAL A 97 14.45 15.60 6.14
N ARG A 98 15.59 16.07 6.66
CA ARG A 98 15.95 17.47 6.78
C ARG A 98 16.93 17.84 5.67
N GLU A 99 16.62 18.87 4.89
CA GLU A 99 17.47 19.42 3.84
C GLU A 99 17.83 20.86 4.19
N THR A 100 19.10 21.22 4.05
CA THR A 100 19.59 22.59 4.24
C THR A 100 19.59 23.37 2.93
N SER A 101 19.68 24.71 2.99
CA SER A 101 19.72 25.59 1.81
C SER A 101 20.86 25.30 0.85
N ASP A 102 21.96 24.72 1.34
CA ASP A 102 23.15 24.39 0.54
C ASP A 102 22.99 23.04 -0.20
N GLY A 103 21.83 22.38 -0.05
CA GLY A 103 21.53 21.09 -0.67
C GLY A 103 22.22 19.92 0.02
N ASP A 104 22.83 20.15 1.17
CA ASP A 104 23.39 19.09 2.00
C ASP A 104 22.23 18.31 2.63
N TYR A 105 22.22 17.01 2.32
CA TYR A 105 21.31 16.04 2.87
C TYR A 105 21.77 15.69 4.29
N GLU A 106 21.19 16.32 5.29
CA GLU A 106 21.32 15.83 6.66
C GLU A 106 20.30 14.71 6.88
N GLY A 107 20.79 13.52 7.09
CA GLY A 107 20.06 12.27 7.23
C GLY A 107 18.71 12.27 7.97
N ASP A 108 18.31 11.10 8.48
CA ASP A 108 17.04 10.92 9.18
C ASP A 108 16.97 11.89 10.40
N CYS A 109 15.96 12.76 10.43
CA CYS A 109 15.67 13.63 11.55
C CYS A 109 15.01 12.83 12.69
N ASP A 110 15.40 13.08 13.93
CA ASP A 110 14.76 12.52 15.09
C ASP A 110 13.34 13.08 15.25
N TYR A 111 12.38 12.19 15.40
CA TYR A 111 10.98 12.56 15.59
C TYR A 111 10.26 11.57 16.49
N THR A 112 9.14 12.02 17.07
CA THR A 112 8.18 11.17 17.76
C THR A 112 6.80 11.29 17.12
N THR A 113 5.92 10.35 17.40
CA THR A 113 4.54 10.38 16.92
C THR A 113 3.54 10.30 18.06
N GLU A 114 2.50 11.12 17.99
CA GLU A 114 1.34 11.07 18.88
C GLU A 114 0.10 10.74 18.02
N GLY A 115 -0.14 9.44 17.77
CA GLY A 115 -1.10 9.00 16.73
C GLY A 115 -0.62 9.44 15.35
N ASP A 116 -1.48 10.14 14.60
CA ASP A 116 -1.16 10.66 13.26
C ASP A 116 -0.43 12.03 13.32
N THR A 117 -0.09 12.50 14.51
CA THR A 117 0.64 13.75 14.68
C THR A 117 2.14 13.49 14.75
N LEU A 118 2.87 14.09 13.82
CA LEU A 118 4.33 14.15 13.85
C LEU A 118 4.77 15.23 14.82
N VAL A 119 5.69 14.89 15.71
CA VAL A 119 6.35 15.82 16.65
C VAL A 119 7.83 15.87 16.34
N LEU A 120 8.32 17.04 15.97
CA LEU A 120 9.74 17.29 15.77
C LEU A 120 10.34 17.89 17.04
N ASP A 121 11.35 17.23 17.62
CA ASP A 121 12.02 17.65 18.86
C ASP A 121 12.79 18.96 18.67
N ARG A 122 13.34 19.17 17.48
CA ARG A 122 13.99 20.40 17.06
C ARG A 122 13.51 20.78 15.67
N TYR A 123 12.84 21.89 15.57
CA TYR A 123 12.53 22.53 14.30
C TYR A 123 13.38 23.80 14.21
N GLU A 124 14.40 23.76 13.38
CA GLU A 124 15.26 24.91 13.13
C GLU A 124 14.59 25.79 12.08
N GLU A 125 14.28 27.03 12.47
CA GLU A 125 13.72 28.06 11.57
C GLU A 125 14.83 28.82 10.83
N GLU A 126 15.92 28.14 10.48
CA GLU A 126 16.95 28.76 9.66
C GLU A 126 16.44 28.94 8.22
N ASP A 127 16.80 30.07 7.61
CA ASP A 127 16.47 30.36 6.20
C ASP A 127 16.97 29.21 5.30
N GLY A 128 16.05 28.54 4.63
CA GLY A 128 16.35 27.49 3.65
C GLY A 128 16.34 26.05 4.19
N VAL A 129 16.03 25.80 5.47
CA VAL A 129 15.82 24.43 5.97
C VAL A 129 14.42 23.96 5.62
N THR A 130 14.34 22.77 5.05
CA THR A 130 13.07 22.11 4.72
C THR A 130 12.97 20.72 5.37
N TYR A 131 11.77 20.32 5.77
CA TYR A 131 11.48 19.01 6.31
C TYR A 131 10.55 18.29 5.36
N THR A 132 10.97 17.11 4.90
CA THR A 132 10.20 16.29 3.97
C THR A 132 9.84 14.97 4.67
N VAL A 133 8.54 14.71 4.80
CA VAL A 133 8.02 13.42 5.27
C VAL A 133 7.97 12.46 4.10
N LEU A 134 8.67 11.33 4.22
CA LEU A 134 8.42 10.17 3.38
C LEU A 134 7.43 9.27 4.12
N TYR A 135 6.34 8.92 3.46
CA TYR A 135 5.24 8.19 4.09
C TYR A 135 4.73 7.04 3.22
N LYS A 136 4.10 6.06 3.85
CA LYS A 136 3.34 5.00 3.19
C LYS A 136 1.94 5.51 2.92
N PRO A 137 1.44 5.40 1.67
CA PRO A 137 0.08 5.80 1.36
C PRO A 137 -0.93 4.72 1.73
N THR A 138 -2.18 5.13 1.99
CA THR A 138 -3.35 4.26 1.96
C THR A 138 -3.75 3.95 0.51
N ILE A 139 -4.52 2.88 0.34
CA ILE A 139 -5.15 2.52 -0.92
C ILE A 139 -6.63 2.92 -0.84
N GLU A 140 -7.13 3.60 -1.86
CA GLU A 140 -8.54 3.95 -1.94
C GLU A 140 -9.41 2.68 -1.89
N ARG A 141 -10.39 2.67 -0.99
CA ARG A 141 -11.29 1.53 -0.81
C ARG A 141 -12.33 1.49 -1.93
N ILE A 142 -12.62 0.28 -2.40
CA ILE A 142 -13.64 0.06 -3.42
C ILE A 142 -14.97 -0.31 -2.79
N THR A 143 -16.05 -0.10 -3.54
CA THR A 143 -17.42 -0.47 -3.19
C THR A 143 -18.00 -1.39 -4.26
N SER A 144 -19.18 -1.92 -4.03
CA SER A 144 -19.92 -2.70 -5.03
C SER A 144 -20.32 -1.89 -6.27
N SER A 145 -20.32 -0.55 -6.16
CA SER A 145 -20.63 0.37 -7.25
C SER A 145 -19.39 0.93 -7.97
N THR A 146 -18.18 0.55 -7.55
CA THR A 146 -16.95 0.99 -8.20
C THR A 146 -16.87 0.35 -9.60
N ASP A 147 -16.62 1.18 -10.62
CA ASP A 147 -16.52 0.74 -12.02
C ASP A 147 -15.34 -0.23 -12.20
N ASP A 148 -15.57 -1.32 -12.91
CA ASP A 148 -14.55 -2.34 -13.23
C ASP A 148 -13.41 -1.80 -14.10
N ASN A 149 -13.61 -0.67 -14.79
CA ASN A 149 -12.56 0.05 -15.51
C ASN A 149 -11.68 0.93 -14.61
N THR A 150 -12.00 1.06 -13.32
CA THR A 150 -11.21 1.84 -12.37
C THR A 150 -9.80 1.26 -12.27
N GLU A 151 -8.79 2.12 -12.49
CA GLU A 151 -7.40 1.74 -12.28
C GLU A 151 -7.06 1.75 -10.78
N ILE A 152 -6.53 0.65 -10.29
CA ILE A 152 -6.09 0.53 -8.92
C ILE A 152 -4.65 1.05 -8.81
N ALA A 153 -4.45 2.05 -7.96
CA ALA A 153 -3.17 2.75 -7.78
C ALA A 153 -2.13 1.91 -6.98
N ILE A 154 -1.92 0.67 -7.42
CA ILE A 154 -0.96 -0.28 -6.84
C ILE A 154 0.04 -0.68 -7.93
N PRO A 155 1.35 -0.75 -7.64
CA PRO A 155 2.34 -1.24 -8.59
C PRO A 155 1.99 -2.64 -9.12
N ASN A 156 2.19 -2.87 -10.42
CA ASN A 156 1.81 -4.13 -11.08
C ASN A 156 2.44 -5.37 -10.44
N ASN A 157 3.67 -5.26 -9.92
CA ASN A 157 4.35 -6.36 -9.24
C ASN A 157 3.73 -6.74 -7.88
N ILE A 158 2.90 -5.87 -7.31
CA ILE A 158 2.09 -6.15 -6.11
C ILE A 158 0.68 -6.58 -6.53
N ALA A 159 0.08 -5.83 -7.47
CA ALA A 159 -1.27 -6.08 -7.96
C ALA A 159 -1.47 -7.49 -8.52
N ALA A 160 -0.45 -8.07 -9.16
CA ALA A 160 -0.46 -9.43 -9.70
C ALA A 160 -0.72 -10.53 -8.65
N TYR A 161 -0.53 -10.24 -7.37
CA TYR A 161 -0.77 -11.20 -6.29
C TYR A 161 -2.11 -11.01 -5.57
N ILE A 162 -2.86 -9.96 -5.89
CA ILE A 162 -4.21 -9.75 -5.32
C ILE A 162 -5.14 -10.93 -5.63
N PRO A 163 -5.18 -11.51 -6.87
CA PRO A 163 -6.01 -12.67 -7.16
C PRO A 163 -5.75 -13.89 -6.26
N TYR A 164 -4.50 -14.12 -5.85
CA TYR A 164 -4.15 -15.20 -4.91
C TYR A 164 -4.70 -14.93 -3.50
N PHE A 165 -4.65 -13.68 -3.03
CA PHE A 165 -5.31 -13.31 -1.79
C PHE A 165 -6.81 -13.56 -1.85
N LEU A 166 -7.46 -13.16 -2.96
CA LEU A 166 -8.89 -13.32 -3.16
C LEU A 166 -9.30 -14.80 -3.17
N LYS A 167 -8.55 -15.67 -3.89
CA LYS A 167 -8.76 -17.11 -3.83
C LYS A 167 -8.64 -17.62 -2.39
N GLY A 168 -7.59 -17.22 -1.67
CA GLY A 168 -7.38 -17.64 -0.27
C GLY A 168 -8.44 -17.16 0.70
N ASP A 169 -9.09 -16.04 0.42
CA ASP A 169 -10.11 -15.45 1.28
C ASP A 169 -11.52 -15.97 0.95
N LEU A 170 -11.86 -16.09 -0.33
CA LEU A 170 -13.20 -16.42 -0.79
C LEU A 170 -13.45 -17.93 -0.90
N TYR A 171 -12.39 -18.73 -1.12
CA TYR A 171 -12.47 -20.19 -1.29
C TYR A 171 -12.29 -20.97 0.02
N ARG A 172 -12.09 -20.22 1.13
CA ARG A 172 -11.74 -20.84 2.43
C ARG A 172 -12.74 -21.88 2.91
N ASP A 173 -14.01 -21.63 2.68
CA ASP A 173 -15.09 -22.50 3.18
C ASP A 173 -15.45 -23.62 2.17
N ASP A 174 -15.19 -23.41 0.88
CA ASP A 174 -15.50 -24.36 -0.20
C ASP A 174 -14.33 -25.31 -0.48
N GLU A 175 -13.11 -24.79 -0.62
CA GLU A 175 -11.90 -25.54 -0.95
C GLU A 175 -10.71 -25.11 -0.05
N PRO A 176 -10.73 -25.50 1.24
CA PRO A 176 -9.79 -24.99 2.24
C PRO A 176 -8.32 -25.28 1.94
N ASN A 177 -8.00 -26.36 1.26
CA ASN A 177 -6.62 -26.70 0.88
C ASN A 177 -6.10 -25.77 -0.20
N GLU A 178 -6.88 -25.54 -1.25
CA GLU A 178 -6.52 -24.61 -2.33
C GLU A 178 -6.46 -23.16 -1.83
N ALA A 179 -7.39 -22.78 -0.96
CA ALA A 179 -7.39 -21.48 -0.32
C ALA A 179 -6.12 -21.23 0.50
N SER A 180 -5.70 -22.23 1.29
CA SER A 180 -4.49 -22.19 2.10
C SER A 180 -3.22 -22.07 1.22
N GLU A 181 -3.15 -22.83 0.12
CA GLU A 181 -2.05 -22.74 -0.83
C GLU A 181 -1.97 -21.36 -1.48
N ALA A 182 -3.08 -20.84 -1.98
CA ALA A 182 -3.15 -19.51 -2.58
C ALA A 182 -2.74 -18.42 -1.57
N ARG A 183 -3.17 -18.53 -0.31
CA ARG A 183 -2.78 -17.61 0.75
C ARG A 183 -1.27 -17.65 0.99
N ASN A 184 -0.67 -18.83 1.03
CA ASN A 184 0.78 -18.99 1.20
C ASN A 184 1.57 -18.34 0.05
N TRP A 185 1.12 -18.49 -1.18
CA TRP A 185 1.72 -17.83 -2.34
C TRP A 185 1.69 -16.30 -2.21
N TYR A 186 0.55 -15.75 -1.80
CA TYR A 186 0.45 -14.31 -1.55
C TYR A 186 1.41 -13.85 -0.45
N GLU A 187 1.44 -14.54 0.69
CA GLU A 187 2.28 -14.18 1.83
C GLU A 187 3.77 -14.22 1.46
N GLN A 188 4.19 -15.27 0.76
CA GLN A 188 5.57 -15.41 0.31
C GLN A 188 5.96 -14.27 -0.64
N ALA A 189 5.12 -13.96 -1.61
CA ALA A 189 5.37 -12.89 -2.58
C ALA A 189 5.50 -11.52 -1.90
N MET A 190 4.59 -11.20 -0.97
CA MET A 190 4.66 -9.93 -0.23
C MET A 190 5.93 -9.83 0.61
N ASN A 191 6.35 -10.91 1.26
CA ASN A 191 7.59 -10.95 2.02
C ASN A 191 8.82 -10.76 1.13
N GLU A 192 8.87 -11.37 -0.06
CA GLU A 192 9.96 -11.17 -1.01
C GLU A 192 10.04 -9.73 -1.53
N ILE A 193 8.89 -9.09 -1.78
CA ILE A 193 8.84 -7.68 -2.20
C ILE A 193 9.38 -6.78 -1.10
N TYR A 194 8.97 -7.01 0.15
CA TYR A 194 9.46 -6.28 1.32
C TYR A 194 10.97 -6.41 1.47
N LEU A 195 11.51 -7.62 1.47
CA LEU A 195 12.94 -7.88 1.63
C LEU A 195 13.78 -7.25 0.51
N LYS A 196 13.34 -7.32 -0.74
CA LYS A 196 14.03 -6.67 -1.87
C LYS A 196 14.12 -5.15 -1.69
N LYS A 197 13.13 -4.55 -1.05
CA LYS A 197 13.07 -3.12 -0.77
C LYS A 197 14.06 -2.74 0.33
N GLU A 198 14.11 -3.47 1.44
CA GLU A 198 15.06 -3.24 2.53
C GLU A 198 16.52 -3.37 2.07
N HIS A 199 16.84 -4.39 1.27
CA HIS A 199 18.19 -4.55 0.73
C HIS A 199 18.67 -3.38 -0.13
N LYS A 200 17.78 -2.75 -0.90
CA LYS A 200 18.12 -1.56 -1.67
C LYS A 200 18.44 -0.36 -0.75
N THR A 201 17.66 -0.17 0.30
CA THR A 201 17.83 0.93 1.26
C THR A 201 19.13 0.77 2.04
N ASN A 202 19.46 -0.44 2.48
CA ASN A 202 20.69 -0.71 3.21
C ASN A 202 21.97 -0.57 2.36
N ARG A 203 21.91 -0.86 1.06
CA ARG A 203 23.03 -0.62 0.14
C ARG A 203 23.37 0.88 0.01
N ILE A 204 22.38 1.74 -0.01
CA ILE A 204 22.60 3.20 -0.07
C ILE A 204 23.23 3.69 1.23
N LYS A 205 22.77 3.23 2.39
CA LYS A 205 23.37 3.58 3.70
C LYS A 205 24.85 3.18 3.79
N SER A 206 25.25 2.01 3.27
CA SER A 206 26.64 1.54 3.35
C SER A 206 27.62 2.31 2.46
N VAL A 207 27.17 2.96 1.40
CA VAL A 207 28.00 3.77 0.51
C VAL A 207 28.36 5.12 1.16
N TYR A 208 27.43 5.71 1.93
CA TYR A 208 27.67 6.99 2.61
C TYR A 208 28.40 6.87 3.96
N SER A 209 28.38 5.69 4.60
CA SER A 209 29.07 5.46 5.88
C SER A 209 30.57 5.14 5.76
N GLN A 210 31.14 5.08 4.55
CA GLN A 210 32.57 4.80 4.30
C GLN A 210 33.41 6.06 3.99
N THR A 211 32.86 7.26 4.18
CA THR A 211 33.55 8.53 3.93
C THR A 211 33.81 9.33 5.22
N GLU A 212 34.04 8.68 6.34
CA GLU A 212 34.66 9.27 7.53
C GLU A 212 36.09 8.73 7.73
#